data_e46bc9226f3fd7317a7916d46728350b
#
_entry.id   e46bc9226f3fd7317a7916d46728350b
#
_cell.length_a   1.000
_cell.length_b   1.000
_cell.length_c   1.000
_cell.angle_alpha   90.00
_cell.angle_beta   90.00
_cell.angle_gamma   90.00
#
_symmetry.space_group_name_H-M   'P 1'
#
loop_
_entity.id
_entity.type
_entity.pdbx_description
1 polymer ?
#
loop_
_entity_poly.entity_id
_entity_poly.type
_entity_poly.pdbx_seq_one_letter_code
_entity_poly.pdbx_strand_id
1 'polypeptide(L)'
;DWNGMPVYFIAGEPIPAHAPVYRGDDLLDGYKFTFFSLAALELCRRLGWQPDLLHANDWHTSPAVYALQRLRPTDRFFGQTASLLGIHNLPYMGVGAEPALEAFGLPAASGSALPAWAVQTPLPLGLLSADQLVAVSPTYAKEILTPAFGSGLHKFLRTRQATISGILNGLDMQAWNPEHDSALVTTFITHCHVKDHAGHIPFHFIRRLPHPVFRSLLALCGCNT
;
A
#
# COMPACT_ATOMS: atom_id res chain seq x y z
N ASP A 1 19.67 11.46 -4.10
CA ASP A 1 18.32 11.93 -3.80
C ASP A 1 17.41 11.79 -5.02
N TRP A 2 16.12 11.92 -4.81
CA TRP A 2 15.14 11.90 -5.88
C TRP A 2 14.27 13.15 -5.73
N ASN A 3 14.32 14.04 -6.72
CA ASN A 3 13.62 15.34 -6.68
C ASN A 3 13.86 16.15 -5.38
N GLY A 4 15.11 16.15 -4.88
CA GLY A 4 15.49 16.84 -3.64
C GLY A 4 15.18 16.09 -2.35
N MET A 5 14.54 14.91 -2.43
CA MET A 5 14.29 14.05 -1.27
C MET A 5 15.44 13.07 -1.08
N PRO A 6 16.00 12.90 0.14
CA PRO A 6 17.01 11.90 0.39
C PRO A 6 16.44 10.49 0.22
N VAL A 7 17.17 9.64 -0.50
CA VAL A 7 16.85 8.22 -0.68
C VAL A 7 17.99 7.40 -0.07
N TYR A 8 17.64 6.48 0.81
CA TYR A 8 18.57 5.59 1.48
C TYR A 8 18.38 4.15 1.00
N PHE A 9 19.47 3.52 0.58
CA PHE A 9 19.48 2.13 0.20
C PHE A 9 19.94 1.28 1.37
N ILE A 10 19.13 0.30 1.77
CA ILE A 10 19.44 -0.63 2.85
C ILE A 10 20.01 -1.90 2.22
N ALA A 11 21.19 -2.29 2.65
CA ALA A 11 21.86 -3.53 2.26
C ALA A 11 22.18 -4.37 3.51
N GLY A 12 22.20 -5.68 3.34
CA GLY A 12 22.52 -6.63 4.39
C GLY A 12 22.36 -8.06 3.88
N GLU A 13 22.74 -9.06 4.69
CA GLU A 13 22.64 -10.46 4.30
C GLU A 13 21.25 -10.88 3.82
N PRO A 14 20.14 -10.47 4.48
CA PRO A 14 18.82 -10.81 4.00
C PRO A 14 18.40 -10.11 2.69
N ILE A 15 19.19 -9.10 2.25
CA ILE A 15 18.95 -8.33 1.01
C ILE A 15 20.15 -8.47 0.08
N PRO A 16 20.33 -9.61 -0.61
CA PRO A 16 21.43 -9.80 -1.56
C PRO A 16 21.31 -8.83 -2.75
N ALA A 17 22.42 -8.23 -3.16
CA ALA A 17 22.48 -7.17 -4.17
C ALA A 17 21.85 -7.50 -5.52
N HIS A 18 21.82 -8.80 -5.89
CA HIS A 18 21.32 -9.25 -7.18
C HIS A 18 20.03 -10.10 -7.07
N ALA A 19 19.44 -10.19 -5.87
CA ALA A 19 18.20 -10.94 -5.71
C ALA A 19 17.02 -10.17 -6.33
N PRO A 20 16.06 -10.88 -6.93
CA PRO A 20 14.82 -10.25 -7.38
C PRO A 20 14.04 -9.66 -6.19
N VAL A 21 13.10 -8.75 -6.48
CA VAL A 21 12.25 -8.15 -5.43
C VAL A 21 11.51 -9.24 -4.67
N TYR A 22 10.96 -10.22 -5.37
CA TYR A 22 10.37 -11.42 -4.79
C TYR A 22 11.18 -12.64 -5.22
N ARG A 23 11.59 -13.46 -4.26
CA ARG A 23 12.36 -14.67 -4.52
C ARG A 23 11.49 -15.89 -4.85
N GLY A 24 10.16 -15.78 -4.63
CA GLY A 24 9.25 -16.92 -4.73
C GLY A 24 9.38 -17.90 -3.55
N ASP A 25 10.00 -17.46 -2.46
CA ASP A 25 10.15 -18.18 -1.20
C ASP A 25 9.69 -17.24 -0.09
N ASP A 26 8.56 -17.57 0.52
CA ASP A 26 7.89 -16.72 1.52
C ASP A 26 8.75 -16.50 2.76
N LEU A 27 9.56 -17.49 3.15
CA LEU A 27 10.47 -17.37 4.29
C LEU A 27 11.61 -16.40 4.00
N LEU A 28 12.26 -16.53 2.85
CA LEU A 28 13.36 -15.65 2.45
C LEU A 28 12.87 -14.21 2.23
N ASP A 29 11.71 -14.04 1.62
CA ASP A 29 11.07 -12.72 1.47
C ASP A 29 10.63 -12.17 2.83
N GLY A 30 10.16 -13.02 3.74
CA GLY A 30 9.89 -12.67 5.13
C GLY A 30 11.10 -12.11 5.85
N TYR A 31 12.25 -12.79 5.79
CA TYR A 31 13.51 -12.29 6.37
C TYR A 31 13.95 -10.96 5.76
N LYS A 32 13.90 -10.85 4.43
CA LYS A 32 14.26 -9.64 3.70
C LYS A 32 13.44 -8.43 4.12
N PHE A 33 12.12 -8.53 4.09
CA PHE A 33 11.25 -7.40 4.36
C PHE A 33 11.15 -7.06 5.85
N THR A 34 11.28 -8.06 6.74
CA THR A 34 11.38 -7.80 8.18
C THR A 34 12.68 -7.08 8.51
N PHE A 35 13.82 -7.53 7.96
CA PHE A 35 15.11 -6.85 8.11
C PHE A 35 15.03 -5.42 7.57
N PHE A 36 14.53 -5.21 6.36
CA PHE A 36 14.35 -3.89 5.75
C PHE A 36 13.54 -2.95 6.66
N SER A 37 12.44 -3.44 7.17
CA SER A 37 11.53 -2.69 8.06
C SER A 37 12.23 -2.22 9.33
N LEU A 38 12.97 -3.09 9.99
CA LEU A 38 13.67 -2.76 11.22
C LEU A 38 14.89 -1.89 10.96
N ALA A 39 15.62 -2.14 9.88
CA ALA A 39 16.75 -1.33 9.45
C ALA A 39 16.34 0.12 9.13
N ALA A 40 15.14 0.35 8.61
CA ALA A 40 14.62 1.70 8.38
C ALA A 40 14.44 2.48 9.70
N LEU A 41 13.97 1.84 10.76
CA LEU A 41 13.87 2.47 12.08
C LEU A 41 15.26 2.74 12.67
N GLU A 42 16.17 1.77 12.58
CA GLU A 42 17.55 1.94 13.06
C GLU A 42 18.29 3.03 12.28
N LEU A 43 18.05 3.16 10.98
CA LEU A 43 18.59 4.24 10.16
C LEU A 43 18.21 5.63 10.71
N CYS A 44 16.97 5.83 11.12
CA CYS A 44 16.54 7.09 11.73
C CYS A 44 17.37 7.40 12.98
N ARG A 45 17.65 6.41 13.82
CA ARG A 45 18.52 6.58 15.00
C ARG A 45 19.94 6.94 14.62
N ARG A 46 20.52 6.21 13.66
CA ARG A 46 21.91 6.45 13.21
C ARG A 46 22.10 7.82 12.62
N LEU A 47 21.08 8.35 11.97
CA LEU A 47 21.09 9.71 11.42
C LEU A 47 20.76 10.78 12.45
N GLY A 48 20.32 10.40 13.67
CA GLY A 48 19.78 11.35 14.65
C GLY A 48 18.50 12.04 14.16
N TRP A 49 17.84 11.48 13.15
CA TRP A 49 16.63 12.03 12.56
C TRP A 49 15.39 11.38 13.18
N GLN A 50 14.76 12.11 14.07
CA GLN A 50 13.53 11.69 14.72
C GLN A 50 12.34 11.99 13.78
N PRO A 51 11.67 10.98 13.22
CA PRO A 51 10.56 11.22 12.31
C PRO A 51 9.28 11.58 13.07
N ASP A 52 8.49 12.51 12.53
CA ASP A 52 7.13 12.80 13.02
C ASP A 52 6.17 11.69 12.60
N LEU A 53 6.37 11.12 11.40
CA LEU A 53 5.49 10.12 10.80
C LEU A 53 6.30 9.01 10.12
N LEU A 54 5.95 7.76 10.43
CA LEU A 54 6.33 6.57 9.69
C LEU A 54 5.21 6.21 8.70
N HIS A 55 5.45 6.37 7.41
CA HIS A 55 4.54 5.91 6.36
C HIS A 55 5.03 4.59 5.78
N ALA A 56 4.30 3.53 6.06
CA ALA A 56 4.57 2.17 5.59
C ALA A 56 3.54 1.76 4.53
N ASN A 57 3.88 0.78 3.69
CA ASN A 57 3.01 0.28 2.62
C ASN A 57 3.00 -1.25 2.61
N ASP A 58 1.81 -1.83 2.63
CA ASP A 58 1.54 -3.27 2.56
C ASP A 58 2.32 -4.12 3.58
N TRP A 59 2.34 -5.43 3.38
CA TRP A 59 2.98 -6.37 4.27
C TRP A 59 4.51 -6.21 4.37
N HIS A 60 5.13 -5.70 3.31
CA HIS A 60 6.59 -5.55 3.20
C HIS A 60 7.18 -4.62 4.25
N THR A 61 6.42 -3.60 4.65
CA THR A 61 6.87 -2.61 5.64
C THR A 61 6.00 -2.58 6.90
N SER A 62 4.99 -3.42 6.98
CA SER A 62 4.17 -3.62 8.18
C SER A 62 4.97 -3.99 9.43
N PRO A 63 6.07 -4.77 9.35
CA PRO A 63 6.91 -5.03 10.52
C PRO A 63 7.49 -3.77 11.16
N ALA A 64 7.77 -2.71 10.38
CA ALA A 64 8.22 -1.43 10.94
C ALA A 64 7.15 -0.76 11.79
N VAL A 65 5.89 -0.80 11.35
CA VAL A 65 4.75 -0.24 12.10
C VAL A 65 4.53 -1.00 13.40
N TYR A 66 4.57 -2.34 13.34
CA TYR A 66 4.42 -3.19 14.52
C TYR A 66 5.57 -2.97 15.51
N ALA A 67 6.81 -2.90 15.04
CA ALA A 67 7.97 -2.59 15.87
C ALA A 67 7.86 -1.20 16.50
N LEU A 68 7.48 -0.18 15.73
CA LEU A 68 7.28 1.19 16.21
C LEU A 68 6.26 1.24 17.36
N GLN A 69 5.11 0.60 17.19
CA GLN A 69 4.07 0.55 18.23
C GLN A 69 4.60 -0.07 19.55
N ARG A 70 5.47 -1.06 19.46
CA ARG A 70 6.08 -1.71 20.62
C ARG A 70 7.20 -0.88 21.27
N LEU A 71 7.91 -0.07 20.48
CA LEU A 71 8.99 0.81 20.96
C LEU A 71 8.44 2.04 21.70
N ARG A 72 7.35 2.64 21.21
CA ARG A 72 6.81 3.91 21.72
C ARG A 72 6.71 4.02 23.24
N PRO A 73 6.24 3.02 23.99
CA PRO A 73 6.06 3.16 25.45
C PRO A 73 7.36 3.35 26.23
N THR A 74 8.48 2.84 25.69
CA THR A 74 9.76 2.80 26.42
C THR A 74 10.88 3.60 25.75
N ASP A 75 10.68 3.97 24.50
CA ASP A 75 11.69 4.60 23.67
C ASP A 75 11.35 6.08 23.42
N ARG A 76 12.12 6.96 24.06
CA ARG A 76 11.92 8.41 23.91
C ARG A 76 12.15 8.92 22.48
N PHE A 77 12.99 8.22 21.70
CA PHE A 77 13.29 8.64 20.33
C PHE A 77 12.06 8.48 19.43
N PHE A 78 11.31 7.38 19.57
CA PHE A 78 10.10 7.13 18.77
C PHE A 78 8.78 7.45 19.50
N GLY A 79 8.84 7.91 20.75
CA GLY A 79 7.67 8.07 21.59
C GLY A 79 6.54 8.95 21.00
N GLN A 80 6.90 9.89 20.13
CA GLN A 80 5.94 10.81 19.47
C GLN A 80 5.74 10.52 17.97
N THR A 81 6.47 9.55 17.41
CA THR A 81 6.35 9.20 15.98
C THR A 81 4.99 8.57 15.70
N ALA A 82 4.18 9.18 14.86
CA ALA A 82 2.93 8.61 14.37
C ALA A 82 3.18 7.56 13.27
N SER A 83 2.17 6.75 12.95
CA SER A 83 2.26 5.75 11.89
C SER A 83 1.05 5.75 10.95
N LEU A 84 1.33 5.64 9.66
CA LEU A 84 0.38 5.48 8.58
C LEU A 84 0.72 4.21 7.81
N LEU A 85 -0.26 3.33 7.58
CA LEU A 85 -0.10 2.13 6.75
C LEU A 85 -0.97 2.22 5.51
N GLY A 86 -0.35 2.24 4.34
CA GLY A 86 -0.99 2.14 3.04
C GLY A 86 -1.38 0.70 2.72
N ILE A 87 -2.61 0.50 2.26
CA ILE A 87 -3.16 -0.80 1.84
C ILE A 87 -3.37 -0.74 0.32
N HIS A 88 -2.45 -1.33 -0.43
CA HIS A 88 -2.56 -1.42 -1.89
C HIS A 88 -3.24 -2.72 -2.30
N ASN A 89 -2.91 -3.82 -1.61
CA ASN A 89 -3.44 -5.14 -1.93
C ASN A 89 -3.60 -6.02 -0.69
N LEU A 90 -4.75 -5.95 -0.04
CA LEU A 90 -5.04 -6.64 1.22
C LEU A 90 -4.81 -8.17 1.20
N PRO A 91 -5.11 -8.93 0.12
CA PRO A 91 -4.84 -10.37 0.07
C PRO A 91 -3.39 -10.77 0.25
N TYR A 92 -2.42 -9.91 -0.10
CA TYR A 92 -1.01 -10.19 0.10
C TYR A 92 -0.58 -9.78 1.50
N MET A 93 -0.53 -10.74 2.41
CA MET A 93 -0.37 -10.50 3.85
C MET A 93 1.03 -10.82 4.39
N GLY A 94 1.89 -11.44 3.56
CA GLY A 94 3.19 -11.93 4.01
C GLY A 94 3.10 -13.24 4.79
N VAL A 95 2.17 -14.11 4.41
CA VAL A 95 2.04 -15.47 4.98
C VAL A 95 3.36 -16.23 4.74
N GLY A 96 3.83 -17.00 5.75
CA GLY A 96 5.13 -17.68 5.70
C GLY A 96 6.30 -16.85 6.26
N ALA A 97 6.07 -15.56 6.58
CA ALA A 97 7.10 -14.71 7.20
C ALA A 97 7.16 -14.80 8.73
N GLU A 98 6.30 -15.60 9.37
CA GLU A 98 6.21 -15.75 10.83
C GLU A 98 7.56 -16.09 11.47
N PRO A 99 8.37 -17.06 10.94
CA PRO A 99 9.68 -17.38 11.54
C PRO A 99 10.67 -16.20 11.48
N ALA A 100 10.57 -15.37 10.43
CA ALA A 100 11.40 -14.17 10.32
C ALA A 100 11.01 -13.12 11.36
N LEU A 101 9.73 -12.87 11.56
CA LEU A 101 9.25 -11.97 12.62
C LEU A 101 9.76 -12.42 13.98
N GLU A 102 9.66 -13.71 14.31
CA GLU A 102 10.14 -14.27 15.57
C GLU A 102 11.65 -14.11 15.72
N ALA A 103 12.44 -14.45 14.69
CA ALA A 103 13.89 -14.32 14.68
C ALA A 103 14.36 -12.88 14.90
N PHE A 104 13.60 -11.90 14.45
CA PHE A 104 13.86 -10.47 14.67
C PHE A 104 13.18 -9.90 15.94
N GLY A 105 12.63 -10.74 16.80
CA GLY A 105 12.06 -10.32 18.09
C GLY A 105 10.71 -9.64 18.01
N LEU A 106 9.95 -9.90 16.96
CA LEU A 106 8.57 -9.44 16.78
C LEU A 106 7.60 -10.59 17.11
N PRO A 107 7.11 -10.69 18.35
CA PRO A 107 6.25 -11.78 18.79
C PRO A 107 4.84 -11.69 18.20
N ALA A 108 4.10 -12.79 18.28
CA ALA A 108 2.68 -12.80 17.95
C ALA A 108 1.88 -11.82 18.81
N ALA A 109 0.87 -11.18 18.21
CA ALA A 109 -0.08 -10.29 18.90
C ALA A 109 -1.21 -11.08 19.58
N SER A 110 -0.84 -12.02 20.46
CA SER A 110 -1.80 -12.88 21.18
C SER A 110 -2.76 -12.03 22.03
N GLY A 111 -4.02 -12.43 22.08
CA GLY A 111 -5.05 -11.69 22.83
C GLY A 111 -5.54 -10.39 22.15
N SER A 112 -5.09 -10.09 20.95
CA SER A 112 -5.58 -8.95 20.16
C SER A 112 -6.93 -9.24 19.49
N ALA A 113 -7.51 -8.23 18.85
CA ALA A 113 -8.74 -8.36 18.06
C ALA A 113 -8.54 -9.08 16.70
N LEU A 114 -7.30 -9.47 16.35
CA LEU A 114 -7.01 -10.23 15.15
C LEU A 114 -7.56 -11.67 15.24
N PRO A 115 -7.98 -12.27 14.12
CA PRO A 115 -8.28 -13.69 14.10
C PRO A 115 -7.02 -14.51 14.39
N ALA A 116 -7.19 -15.70 15.00
CA ALA A 116 -6.06 -16.52 15.50
C ALA A 116 -4.98 -16.82 14.44
N TRP A 117 -5.37 -16.96 13.18
CA TRP A 117 -4.43 -17.22 12.08
C TRP A 117 -3.58 -16.00 11.69
N ALA A 118 -4.00 -14.80 12.07
CA ALA A 118 -3.39 -13.54 11.66
C ALA A 118 -2.48 -12.89 12.71
N VAL A 119 -2.41 -13.45 13.92
CA VAL A 119 -1.72 -12.84 15.08
C VAL A 119 -0.20 -12.73 14.93
N GLN A 120 0.37 -13.38 13.91
CA GLN A 120 1.81 -13.33 13.62
C GLN A 120 2.09 -13.07 12.13
N THR A 121 1.10 -12.65 11.37
CA THR A 121 1.24 -12.37 9.94
C THR A 121 1.56 -10.87 9.73
N PRO A 122 2.54 -10.49 8.90
CA PRO A 122 3.05 -9.11 8.79
C PRO A 122 1.97 -8.06 8.57
N LEU A 123 1.16 -8.15 7.51
CA LEU A 123 0.15 -7.12 7.22
C LEU A 123 -0.89 -6.99 8.34
N PRO A 124 -1.50 -8.06 8.85
CA PRO A 124 -2.39 -7.97 10.02
C PRO A 124 -1.77 -7.30 11.24
N LEU A 125 -0.49 -7.57 11.54
CA LEU A 125 0.23 -6.90 12.64
C LEU A 125 0.38 -5.40 12.38
N GLY A 126 0.71 -5.01 11.16
CA GLY A 126 0.74 -3.60 10.76
C GLY A 126 -0.63 -2.93 10.86
N LEU A 127 -1.67 -3.59 10.34
CA LEU A 127 -3.06 -3.12 10.44
C LEU A 127 -3.53 -2.96 11.88
N LEU A 128 -3.12 -3.83 12.79
CA LEU A 128 -3.42 -3.73 14.23
C LEU A 128 -2.76 -2.50 14.85
N SER A 129 -1.54 -2.18 14.44
CA SER A 129 -0.60 -1.29 15.13
C SER A 129 -0.57 0.14 14.60
N ALA A 130 -0.95 0.35 13.34
CA ALA A 130 -0.92 1.67 12.72
C ALA A 130 -1.92 2.63 13.38
N ASP A 131 -1.56 3.91 13.51
CA ASP A 131 -2.48 4.95 13.97
C ASP A 131 -3.55 5.23 12.93
N GLN A 132 -3.17 5.29 11.66
CA GLN A 132 -4.07 5.50 10.52
C GLN A 132 -3.83 4.46 9.42
N LEU A 133 -4.90 4.10 8.72
CA LEU A 133 -4.90 3.18 7.60
C LEU A 133 -5.42 3.89 6.35
N VAL A 134 -4.72 3.75 5.23
CA VAL A 134 -5.13 4.36 3.96
C VAL A 134 -5.21 3.29 2.88
N ALA A 135 -6.41 3.03 2.39
CA ALA A 135 -6.62 2.22 1.20
C ALA A 135 -6.44 3.08 -0.06
N VAL A 136 -6.02 2.47 -1.17
CA VAL A 136 -5.71 3.19 -2.43
C VAL A 136 -6.94 3.73 -3.18
N SER A 137 -8.13 3.62 -2.61
CA SER A 137 -9.32 4.34 -3.09
C SER A 137 -10.41 4.42 -2.02
N PRO A 138 -11.32 5.42 -2.08
CA PRO A 138 -12.49 5.48 -1.21
C PRO A 138 -13.42 4.28 -1.33
N THR A 139 -13.53 3.70 -2.53
CA THR A 139 -14.31 2.48 -2.79
C THR A 139 -13.64 1.28 -2.12
N TYR A 140 -12.34 1.11 -2.33
CA TYR A 140 -11.58 0.01 -1.73
C TYR A 140 -11.60 0.05 -0.19
N ALA A 141 -11.52 1.25 0.41
CA ALA A 141 -11.65 1.42 1.85
C ALA A 141 -12.99 0.88 2.41
N LYS A 142 -14.07 0.92 1.61
CA LYS A 142 -15.37 0.34 1.97
C LYS A 142 -15.43 -1.16 1.69
N GLU A 143 -14.86 -1.60 0.56
CA GLU A 143 -14.87 -3.00 0.12
C GLU A 143 -14.15 -3.91 1.12
N ILE A 144 -12.97 -3.52 1.63
CA ILE A 144 -12.21 -4.32 2.60
C ILE A 144 -12.94 -4.56 3.92
N LEU A 145 -13.99 -3.80 4.22
CA LEU A 145 -14.85 -4.00 5.38
C LEU A 145 -15.92 -5.09 5.16
N THR A 146 -16.00 -5.66 3.97
CA THR A 146 -16.98 -6.68 3.60
C THR A 146 -16.37 -8.09 3.62
N PRO A 147 -17.17 -9.16 3.82
CA PRO A 147 -16.67 -10.53 3.75
C PRO A 147 -16.04 -10.89 2.40
N ALA A 148 -16.55 -10.31 1.30
CA ALA A 148 -16.11 -10.62 -0.06
C ALA A 148 -14.70 -10.11 -0.34
N PHE A 149 -14.31 -8.93 0.18
CA PHE A 149 -13.04 -8.27 -0.13
C PHE A 149 -12.11 -8.10 1.08
N GLY A 150 -12.58 -8.42 2.28
CA GLY A 150 -11.80 -8.24 3.51
C GLY A 150 -10.81 -9.37 3.81
N SER A 151 -10.65 -10.36 2.92
CA SER A 151 -9.65 -11.44 3.02
C SER A 151 -9.59 -12.09 4.42
N GLY A 152 -10.75 -12.33 5.03
CA GLY A 152 -10.86 -12.89 6.38
C GLY A 152 -10.67 -11.88 7.52
N LEU A 153 -10.22 -10.66 7.24
CA LEU A 153 -9.99 -9.59 8.23
C LEU A 153 -11.15 -8.61 8.37
N HIS A 154 -12.23 -8.74 7.60
CA HIS A 154 -13.33 -7.76 7.56
C HIS A 154 -13.95 -7.46 8.94
N LYS A 155 -14.06 -8.44 9.83
CA LYS A 155 -14.59 -8.22 11.20
C LYS A 155 -13.64 -7.35 12.02
N PHE A 156 -12.35 -7.63 11.96
CA PHE A 156 -11.31 -6.83 12.59
C PHE A 156 -11.25 -5.41 11.97
N LEU A 157 -11.23 -5.28 10.64
CA LEU A 157 -11.16 -3.98 9.96
C LEU A 157 -12.36 -3.09 10.30
N ARG A 158 -13.55 -3.65 10.52
CA ARG A 158 -14.71 -2.89 11.00
C ARG A 158 -14.47 -2.25 12.37
N THR A 159 -13.73 -2.89 13.26
CA THR A 159 -13.36 -2.29 14.56
C THR A 159 -12.42 -1.08 14.39
N ARG A 160 -11.71 -1.02 13.25
CA ARG A 160 -10.79 0.03 12.89
C ARG A 160 -11.38 1.05 11.90
N GLN A 161 -12.65 0.96 11.55
CA GLN A 161 -13.29 1.77 10.49
C GLN A 161 -13.07 3.28 10.67
N ALA A 162 -13.05 3.78 11.91
CA ALA A 162 -12.83 5.21 12.18
C ALA A 162 -11.42 5.71 11.81
N THR A 163 -10.45 4.80 11.67
CA THR A 163 -9.06 5.12 11.30
C THR A 163 -8.73 4.73 9.86
N ILE A 164 -9.72 4.27 9.08
CA ILE A 164 -9.53 3.88 7.68
C ILE A 164 -10.05 4.99 6.77
N SER A 165 -9.20 5.45 5.89
CA SER A 165 -9.55 6.38 4.80
C SER A 165 -9.18 5.77 3.44
N GLY A 166 -9.70 6.35 2.36
CA GLY A 166 -9.35 5.94 1.00
C GLY A 166 -8.87 7.14 0.21
N ILE A 167 -7.68 7.04 -0.38
CA ILE A 167 -7.06 8.08 -1.20
C ILE A 167 -6.64 7.46 -2.52
N LEU A 168 -7.08 8.06 -3.63
CA LEU A 168 -6.64 7.61 -4.96
C LEU A 168 -5.17 7.96 -5.18
N ASN A 169 -4.43 7.03 -5.79
CA ASN A 169 -3.08 7.30 -6.25
C ASN A 169 -3.09 8.45 -7.26
N GLY A 170 -2.06 9.30 -7.21
CA GLY A 170 -1.84 10.33 -8.21
C GLY A 170 -1.55 9.73 -9.59
N LEU A 171 -1.88 10.46 -10.63
CA LEU A 171 -1.54 10.14 -12.00
C LEU A 171 -0.55 11.16 -12.52
N ASP A 172 0.55 10.71 -13.12
CA ASP A 172 1.46 11.59 -13.86
C ASP A 172 0.78 12.00 -15.18
N MET A 173 0.21 13.21 -15.16
CA MET A 173 -0.55 13.76 -16.28
C MET A 173 0.33 14.10 -17.50
N GLN A 174 1.66 14.14 -17.36
CA GLN A 174 2.58 14.33 -18.47
C GLN A 174 2.93 13.00 -19.12
N ALA A 175 3.31 12.00 -18.31
CA ALA A 175 3.64 10.66 -18.79
C ALA A 175 2.43 9.92 -19.38
N TRP A 176 1.25 10.15 -18.82
CA TRP A 176 -0.01 9.51 -19.27
C TRP A 176 -0.89 10.45 -20.11
N ASN A 177 -0.27 11.39 -20.83
CA ASN A 177 -1.01 12.30 -21.71
C ASN A 177 -1.26 11.64 -23.07
N PRO A 178 -2.52 11.29 -23.42
CA PRO A 178 -2.82 10.62 -24.67
C PRO A 178 -2.59 11.49 -25.93
N GLU A 179 -2.36 12.79 -25.78
CA GLU A 179 -1.99 13.68 -26.87
C GLU A 179 -0.55 13.45 -27.34
N HIS A 180 0.32 13.01 -26.43
CA HIS A 180 1.76 12.91 -26.65
C HIS A 180 2.32 11.53 -26.34
N ASP A 181 1.48 10.56 -25.96
CA ASP A 181 1.90 9.20 -25.63
C ASP A 181 2.33 8.44 -26.90
N SER A 182 3.63 8.24 -27.05
CA SER A 182 4.22 7.51 -28.18
C SER A 182 3.92 6.02 -28.18
N ALA A 183 3.42 5.44 -27.10
CA ALA A 183 3.00 4.05 -27.02
C ALA A 183 1.62 3.83 -27.66
N LEU A 184 0.86 4.89 -27.91
CA LEU A 184 -0.44 4.79 -28.56
C LEU A 184 -0.28 4.73 -30.08
N VAL A 185 -1.00 3.82 -30.72
CA VAL A 185 -1.08 3.71 -32.19
C VAL A 185 -1.64 5.00 -32.81
N THR A 186 -2.53 5.68 -32.09
CA THR A 186 -3.12 6.98 -32.49
C THR A 186 -3.30 7.82 -31.24
N THR A 187 -2.69 8.99 -31.22
CA THR A 187 -2.87 9.97 -30.15
C THR A 187 -4.24 10.63 -30.21
N PHE A 188 -4.77 11.07 -29.09
CA PHE A 188 -6.08 11.73 -29.03
C PHE A 188 -6.10 12.78 -27.91
N ILE A 189 -6.91 13.82 -28.11
CA ILE A 189 -7.15 14.87 -27.13
C ILE A 189 -8.34 14.45 -26.25
N THR A 190 -8.09 14.34 -24.95
CA THR A 190 -9.18 14.23 -23.98
C THR A 190 -9.70 15.62 -23.65
N HIS A 191 -10.70 16.08 -24.36
CA HIS A 191 -11.51 17.20 -23.84
C HIS A 191 -12.37 16.65 -22.72
N CYS A 192 -11.86 16.68 -21.49
CA CYS A 192 -12.72 16.60 -20.31
C CYS A 192 -13.58 17.86 -20.28
N HIS A 193 -14.65 17.88 -21.03
CA HIS A 193 -15.72 18.80 -20.71
C HIS A 193 -16.32 18.34 -19.38
N VAL A 194 -16.19 19.22 -18.39
CA VAL A 194 -17.02 19.22 -17.18
C VAL A 194 -18.43 18.78 -17.60
N LYS A 195 -18.96 17.76 -16.92
CA LYS A 195 -20.34 17.28 -17.09
C LYS A 195 -21.25 18.47 -17.34
N ASP A 196 -22.07 18.44 -18.38
CA ASP A 196 -23.19 19.35 -18.47
C ASP A 196 -24.07 19.17 -17.23
N HIS A 197 -24.93 20.13 -16.93
CA HIS A 197 -25.82 20.08 -15.77
C HIS A 197 -26.73 18.83 -15.73
N ALA A 198 -26.74 18.02 -16.80
CA ALA A 198 -27.47 16.77 -16.94
C ALA A 198 -26.58 15.51 -16.79
N GLY A 199 -25.25 15.65 -16.63
CA GLY A 199 -24.34 14.54 -16.38
C GLY A 199 -23.89 13.77 -17.63
N HIS A 200 -24.11 14.31 -18.84
CA HIS A 200 -23.76 13.64 -20.09
C HIS A 200 -22.32 13.95 -20.53
N ILE A 201 -21.61 12.93 -21.01
CA ILE A 201 -20.30 13.07 -21.67
C ILE A 201 -20.59 13.36 -23.17
N PRO A 202 -20.06 14.45 -23.76
CA PRO A 202 -20.31 14.74 -25.18
C PRO A 202 -19.78 13.63 -26.08
N PHE A 203 -20.65 13.09 -26.92
CA PHE A 203 -20.44 11.92 -27.79
C PHE A 203 -19.40 12.12 -28.92
N HIS A 204 -18.76 13.29 -29.06
CA HIS A 204 -17.80 13.57 -30.14
C HIS A 204 -16.50 12.76 -30.10
N PHE A 205 -16.15 12.23 -28.94
CA PHE A 205 -14.94 11.44 -28.73
C PHE A 205 -15.02 10.03 -29.37
N ILE A 206 -16.22 9.47 -29.46
CA ILE A 206 -16.47 8.06 -29.76
C ILE A 206 -16.36 7.75 -31.27
N ARG A 207 -16.43 8.74 -32.15
CA ARG A 207 -16.58 8.53 -33.59
C ARG A 207 -15.29 8.19 -34.36
N ARG A 208 -14.09 8.25 -33.70
CA ARG A 208 -12.79 8.06 -34.36
C ARG A 208 -12.01 6.81 -33.96
N LEU A 209 -12.53 6.01 -33.03
CA LEU A 209 -11.84 4.79 -32.63
C LEU A 209 -12.26 3.57 -33.45
N PRO A 210 -11.33 2.68 -33.85
CA PRO A 210 -11.66 1.41 -34.48
C PRO A 210 -12.58 0.57 -33.58
N HIS A 211 -13.52 -0.13 -34.18
CA HIS A 211 -14.57 -0.89 -33.51
C HIS A 211 -14.14 -1.80 -32.33
N PRO A 212 -12.96 -2.49 -32.33
CA PRO A 212 -12.52 -3.31 -31.20
C PRO A 212 -12.12 -2.51 -29.96
N VAL A 213 -11.50 -1.35 -30.14
CA VAL A 213 -11.03 -0.46 -29.06
C VAL A 213 -12.21 0.22 -28.37
N PHE A 214 -13.26 0.48 -29.12
CA PHE A 214 -14.49 1.11 -28.64
C PHE A 214 -15.21 0.30 -27.54
N ARG A 215 -15.34 -1.02 -27.72
CA ARG A 215 -15.99 -1.90 -26.73
C ARG A 215 -15.21 -1.98 -25.42
N SER A 216 -13.89 -1.97 -25.48
CA SER A 216 -13.04 -2.03 -24.29
C SER A 216 -13.07 -0.73 -23.48
N LEU A 217 -13.15 0.42 -24.14
CA LEU A 217 -13.26 1.73 -23.48
C LEU A 217 -14.63 1.94 -22.81
N LEU A 218 -15.71 1.49 -23.44
CA LEU A 218 -17.04 1.56 -22.84
C LEU A 218 -17.17 0.69 -21.57
N ALA A 219 -16.51 -0.47 -21.55
CA ALA A 219 -16.47 -1.33 -20.37
C ALA A 219 -15.72 -0.69 -19.20
N LEU A 220 -14.66 0.09 -19.48
CA LEU A 220 -13.88 0.81 -18.47
C LEU A 220 -14.63 2.05 -17.94
N CYS A 221 -15.46 2.68 -18.74
CA CYS A 221 -16.23 3.87 -18.34
C CYS A 221 -17.56 3.58 -17.63
N GLY A 222 -17.94 2.30 -17.47
CA GLY A 222 -19.19 1.93 -16.79
C GLY A 222 -20.47 2.33 -17.55
N CYS A 223 -20.36 2.64 -18.83
CA CYS A 223 -21.52 2.92 -19.70
C CYS A 223 -22.07 1.60 -20.24
N ASN A 224 -23.11 1.08 -19.59
CA ASN A 224 -23.95 0.04 -20.20
C ASN A 224 -24.75 0.65 -21.35
N THR A 225 -24.61 0.06 -22.54
CA THR A 225 -25.47 0.33 -23.71
C THR A 225 -26.91 -0.15 -23.49
#